data_50e624a6a7a52be2454172ccd0e5f833
#
_entry.id   50e624a6a7a52be2454172ccd0e5f833
#
_cell.length_a   1.000
_cell.length_b   1.000
_cell.length_c   1.000
_cell.angle_alpha   90.00
_cell.angle_beta   90.00
_cell.angle_gamma   90.00
#
_symmetry.space_group_name_H-M   'P 1'
#
loop_
_entity.id
_entity.type
_entity.pdbx_description
1 polymer ?
#
loop_
_entity_poly.entity_id
_entity_poly.type
_entity_poly.pdbx_seq_one_letter_code
_entity_poly.pdbx_strand_id
1 'polypeptide(L)'
;MLGCKSFLKVQMNFVEKLYFPLKSAKLGSLLPEEKEELTLLFPEFKEYTQKILFDVYDVREILCEKIRAILTRRGIKARDFLDVYLICREFRIELEDVYGCSVEKTRFTLCLYERYRKNLEEKKTIVLSAPFTWGEEKGLLLKDIDEKEFYKFLEKLKMFLKKVVDELT
;
A
#
# COMPACT_ATOMS: atom_id res chain seq x y z
N MET A 1 -2.32 34.37 15.11
CA MET A 1 -2.44 33.06 14.42
C MET A 1 -3.47 33.17 13.31
N LEU A 2 -3.08 33.04 12.08
CA LEU A 2 -4.02 32.91 10.97
C LEU A 2 -4.64 31.52 11.06
N GLY A 3 -5.91 31.44 11.50
CA GLY A 3 -6.65 30.19 11.65
C GLY A 3 -6.97 29.58 10.29
N CYS A 4 -5.99 28.90 9.67
CA CYS A 4 -6.26 28.09 8.50
C CYS A 4 -7.07 26.86 8.93
N LYS A 5 -8.27 26.70 8.38
CA LYS A 5 -9.05 25.47 8.52
C LYS A 5 -8.30 24.36 7.78
N SER A 6 -7.81 23.37 8.51
CA SER A 6 -7.24 22.14 7.94
C SER A 6 -8.21 20.99 8.11
N PHE A 7 -8.24 20.10 7.13
CA PHE A 7 -9.09 18.91 7.15
C PHE A 7 -8.21 17.66 7.23
N LEU A 8 -8.48 16.81 8.21
CA LEU A 8 -7.90 15.50 8.31
C LEU A 8 -8.91 14.48 7.79
N LYS A 9 -8.55 13.76 6.73
CA LYS A 9 -9.37 12.66 6.24
C LYS A 9 -9.04 11.39 7.02
N VAL A 10 -9.98 10.89 7.82
CA VAL A 10 -9.89 9.59 8.47
C VAL A 10 -10.70 8.58 7.66
N GLN A 11 -10.11 7.48 7.26
CA GLN A 11 -10.78 6.40 6.53
C GLN A 11 -10.70 5.12 7.36
N MET A 12 -11.85 4.53 7.66
CA MET A 12 -11.97 3.28 8.40
C MET A 12 -12.48 2.18 7.49
N ASN A 13 -11.86 1.01 7.56
CA ASN A 13 -12.35 -0.20 6.90
C ASN A 13 -12.85 -1.16 7.98
N PHE A 14 -14.12 -1.53 7.92
CA PHE A 14 -14.75 -2.43 8.88
C PHE A 14 -14.86 -3.88 8.38
N VAL A 15 -14.47 -4.12 7.14
CA VAL A 15 -14.58 -5.42 6.49
C VAL A 15 -13.20 -5.83 6.03
N GLU A 16 -12.49 -6.50 6.93
CA GLU A 16 -11.14 -6.97 6.64
C GLU A 16 -10.88 -8.32 7.32
N LYS A 17 -10.21 -9.22 6.60
CA LYS A 17 -9.65 -10.46 7.13
C LYS A 17 -8.15 -10.30 7.18
N LEU A 18 -7.56 -10.31 8.37
CA LEU A 18 -6.12 -10.30 8.56
C LEU A 18 -5.54 -11.69 8.34
N TYR A 19 -4.46 -11.78 7.62
CA TYR A 19 -3.70 -12.99 7.39
C TYR A 19 -2.48 -13.06 8.32
N PHE A 20 -1.82 -11.92 8.52
CA PHE A 20 -0.72 -11.79 9.45
C PHE A 20 -1.18 -11.10 10.73
N PRO A 21 -0.60 -11.47 11.90
CA PRO A 21 -0.94 -10.81 13.17
C PRO A 21 -0.53 -9.34 13.14
N LEU A 22 -1.28 -8.52 13.89
CA LEU A 22 -0.88 -7.14 14.13
C LEU A 22 0.45 -7.07 14.88
N LYS A 23 1.20 -6.02 14.61
CA LYS A 23 2.45 -5.70 15.28
C LYS A 23 2.30 -4.42 16.10
N SER A 24 2.91 -4.37 17.26
CA SER A 24 3.00 -3.13 18.01
C SER A 24 4.15 -2.27 17.49
N ALA A 25 3.88 -1.04 17.14
CA ALA A 25 4.87 -0.08 16.66
C ALA A 25 4.66 1.30 17.28
N LYS A 26 5.73 2.07 17.33
CA LYS A 26 5.68 3.46 17.81
C LYS A 26 5.48 4.40 16.64
N LEU A 27 4.36 5.11 16.63
CA LEU A 27 4.15 6.24 15.74
C LEU A 27 4.94 7.43 16.29
N GLY A 28 5.90 7.91 15.52
CA GLY A 28 6.70 9.08 15.85
C GLY A 28 6.36 10.27 14.95
N SER A 29 6.64 11.45 15.43
CA SER A 29 6.58 12.67 14.64
C SER A 29 7.70 12.67 13.58
N LEU A 30 7.44 13.30 12.42
CA LEU A 30 8.47 13.66 11.44
C LEU A 30 9.26 14.93 11.86
N LEU A 31 8.80 15.60 12.92
CA LEU A 31 9.52 16.73 13.48
C LEU A 31 10.83 16.25 14.12
N PRO A 32 11.91 17.06 14.04
CA PRO A 32 13.18 16.69 14.67
C PRO A 32 12.98 16.46 16.16
N GLU A 33 13.73 15.50 16.70
CA GLU A 33 13.73 15.20 18.12
C GLU A 33 14.07 16.47 18.94
N GLU A 34 13.56 16.53 20.17
CA GLU A 34 13.57 17.70 21.05
C GLU A 34 14.90 18.47 21.01
N LYS A 35 14.85 19.67 20.46
CA LYS A 35 15.86 20.70 20.80
C LYS A 35 15.38 21.38 22.07
N GLU A 36 16.19 21.39 23.11
CA GLU A 36 15.86 22.02 24.41
C GLU A 36 15.31 23.44 24.25
N GLU A 37 15.85 24.21 23.27
CA GLU A 37 15.39 25.54 22.95
C GLU A 37 13.94 25.59 22.45
N LEU A 38 13.49 24.60 21.66
CA LEU A 38 12.11 24.55 21.17
C LEU A 38 11.12 24.19 22.27
N THR A 39 11.52 23.32 23.19
CA THR A 39 10.70 22.94 24.35
C THR A 39 10.59 24.08 25.35
N LEU A 40 11.62 24.91 25.48
CA LEU A 40 11.63 26.07 26.35
C LEU A 40 10.72 27.21 25.80
N LEU A 41 10.79 27.46 24.50
CA LEU A 41 10.00 28.52 23.83
C LEU A 41 8.56 28.11 23.56
N PHE A 42 8.31 26.83 23.33
CA PHE A 42 7.02 26.25 22.97
C PHE A 42 6.78 24.96 23.75
N PRO A 43 6.36 25.03 25.03
CA PRO A 43 6.17 23.85 25.88
C PRO A 43 5.20 22.81 25.29
N GLU A 44 4.19 23.27 24.52
CA GLU A 44 3.25 22.44 23.78
C GLU A 44 3.91 21.58 22.69
N PHE A 45 5.13 21.94 22.25
CA PHE A 45 5.86 21.19 21.23
C PHE A 45 6.18 19.77 21.67
N LYS A 46 6.34 19.57 22.98
CA LYS A 46 6.58 18.25 23.57
C LYS A 46 5.48 17.24 23.25
N GLU A 47 4.23 17.69 23.21
CA GLU A 47 3.09 16.82 22.89
C GLU A 47 3.13 16.32 21.45
N TYR A 48 3.67 17.13 20.52
CA TYR A 48 3.77 16.75 19.10
C TYR A 48 4.94 15.81 18.79
N THR A 49 5.88 15.67 19.71
CA THR A 49 7.04 14.77 19.56
C THR A 49 6.89 13.44 20.32
N GLN A 50 5.81 13.29 21.09
CA GLN A 50 5.55 12.05 21.81
C GLN A 50 5.38 10.86 20.87
N LYS A 51 6.03 9.75 21.23
CA LYS A 51 5.87 8.47 20.53
C LYS A 51 4.63 7.76 21.07
N ILE A 52 3.66 7.53 20.20
CA ILE A 52 2.40 6.86 20.56
C ILE A 52 2.49 5.39 20.11
N LEU A 53 2.14 4.47 21.00
CA LEU A 53 2.10 3.05 20.68
C LEU A 53 0.83 2.72 19.92
N PHE A 54 0.97 2.04 18.78
CA PHE A 54 -0.13 1.62 17.93
C PHE A 54 0.01 0.17 17.51
N ASP A 55 -1.12 -0.50 17.38
CA ASP A 55 -1.19 -1.75 16.64
C ASP A 55 -1.23 -1.44 15.14
N VAL A 56 -0.25 -1.96 14.42
CA VAL A 56 -0.06 -1.71 12.98
C VAL A 56 -0.09 -3.03 12.22
N TYR A 57 -0.41 -2.95 10.95
CA TYR A 57 -0.32 -4.11 10.06
C TYR A 57 1.13 -4.54 9.85
N ASP A 58 1.35 -5.85 9.75
CA ASP A 58 2.57 -6.37 9.16
C ASP A 58 2.71 -5.82 7.73
N VAL A 59 3.92 -5.48 7.33
CA VAL A 59 4.17 -4.93 5.99
C VAL A 59 3.74 -5.90 4.88
N ARG A 60 3.80 -7.22 5.12
CA ARG A 60 3.30 -8.24 4.21
C ARG A 60 1.79 -8.18 4.06
N GLU A 61 1.07 -7.84 5.13
CA GLU A 61 -0.37 -7.60 5.10
C GLU A 61 -0.72 -6.43 4.17
N ILE A 62 0.04 -5.32 4.30
CA ILE A 62 -0.09 -4.15 3.44
C ILE A 62 0.19 -4.51 1.98
N LEU A 63 1.23 -5.30 1.73
CA LEU A 63 1.60 -5.76 0.40
C LEU A 63 0.48 -6.62 -0.23
N CYS A 64 -0.07 -7.58 0.52
CA CYS A 64 -1.21 -8.40 0.07
C CYS A 64 -2.43 -7.54 -0.28
N GLU A 65 -2.71 -6.49 0.52
CA GLU A 65 -3.79 -5.54 0.23
C GLU A 65 -3.57 -4.76 -1.06
N LYS A 66 -2.34 -4.36 -1.36
CA LYS A 66 -2.01 -3.68 -2.61
C LYS A 66 -2.19 -4.62 -3.81
N ILE A 67 -1.76 -5.87 -3.70
CA ILE A 67 -1.95 -6.90 -4.73
C ILE A 67 -3.44 -7.15 -4.97
N ARG A 68 -4.22 -7.37 -3.89
CA ARG A 68 -5.66 -7.50 -3.99
C ARG A 68 -6.30 -6.27 -4.66
N ALA A 69 -5.85 -5.07 -4.30
CA ALA A 69 -6.37 -3.85 -4.86
C ALA A 69 -6.10 -3.72 -6.37
N ILE A 70 -4.92 -4.13 -6.84
CA ILE A 70 -4.61 -4.20 -8.27
C ILE A 70 -5.63 -5.11 -8.98
N LEU A 71 -5.98 -6.24 -8.40
CA LEU A 71 -6.87 -7.23 -9.00
C LEU A 71 -8.36 -6.85 -8.94
N THR A 72 -8.81 -6.18 -7.88
CA THR A 72 -10.25 -6.01 -7.62
C THR A 72 -10.78 -4.59 -7.72
N ARG A 73 -9.93 -3.56 -7.76
CA ARG A 73 -10.38 -2.17 -7.97
C ARG A 73 -10.74 -1.93 -9.43
N ARG A 74 -11.66 -1.00 -9.67
CA ARG A 74 -11.96 -0.52 -11.01
C ARG A 74 -10.77 0.24 -11.60
N GLY A 75 -10.44 -0.06 -12.85
CA GLY A 75 -9.33 0.57 -13.57
C GLY A 75 -7.94 0.20 -13.03
N ILE A 76 -6.91 0.72 -13.66
CA ILE A 76 -5.50 0.55 -13.29
C ILE A 76 -5.02 1.82 -12.59
N LYS A 77 -4.37 1.67 -11.44
CA LYS A 77 -3.77 2.76 -10.68
C LYS A 77 -2.26 2.55 -10.63
N ALA A 78 -1.50 3.40 -11.31
CA ALA A 78 -0.03 3.31 -11.37
C ALA A 78 0.59 3.28 -9.96
N ARG A 79 0.05 4.05 -9.02
CA ARG A 79 0.51 4.07 -7.63
C ARG A 79 0.44 2.71 -6.93
N ASP A 80 -0.56 1.86 -7.22
CA ASP A 80 -0.68 0.56 -6.55
C ASP A 80 0.49 -0.37 -6.98
N PHE A 81 0.93 -0.29 -8.24
CA PHE A 81 2.10 -1.01 -8.75
C PHE A 81 3.40 -0.47 -8.15
N LEU A 82 3.49 0.85 -8.04
CA LEU A 82 4.61 1.53 -7.41
C LEU A 82 4.75 1.15 -5.94
N ASP A 83 3.64 1.17 -5.20
CA ASP A 83 3.61 0.77 -3.79
C ASP A 83 4.12 -0.67 -3.61
N VAL A 84 3.67 -1.60 -4.45
CA VAL A 84 4.13 -3.01 -4.43
C VAL A 84 5.65 -3.07 -4.66
N TYR A 85 6.16 -2.36 -5.67
CA TYR A 85 7.60 -2.31 -5.97
C TYR A 85 8.40 -1.77 -4.79
N LEU A 86 7.99 -0.61 -4.24
CA LEU A 86 8.70 0.04 -3.15
C LEU A 86 8.69 -0.80 -1.87
N ILE A 87 7.56 -1.44 -1.55
CA ILE A 87 7.47 -2.32 -0.38
C ILE A 87 8.40 -3.53 -0.56
N CYS A 88 8.34 -4.21 -1.70
CA CYS A 88 9.21 -5.36 -1.97
C CYS A 88 10.69 -4.99 -1.86
N ARG A 89 11.09 -3.86 -2.45
CA ARG A 89 12.48 -3.41 -2.44
C ARG A 89 12.95 -2.99 -1.04
N GLU A 90 12.17 -2.14 -0.36
CA GLU A 90 12.57 -1.54 0.92
C GLU A 90 12.62 -2.57 2.04
N PHE A 91 11.67 -3.50 2.05
CA PHE A 91 11.58 -4.53 3.09
C PHE A 91 12.16 -5.88 2.67
N ARG A 92 12.73 -5.98 1.46
CA ARG A 92 13.33 -7.22 0.92
C ARG A 92 12.37 -8.40 0.97
N ILE A 93 11.11 -8.17 0.58
CA ILE A 93 10.05 -9.18 0.53
C ILE A 93 9.93 -9.65 -0.92
N GLU A 94 10.04 -10.97 -1.14
CA GLU A 94 9.74 -11.55 -2.44
C GLU A 94 8.21 -11.71 -2.62
N LEU A 95 7.75 -11.59 -3.86
CA LEU A 95 6.33 -11.73 -4.16
C LEU A 95 5.78 -13.11 -3.74
N GLU A 96 6.61 -14.16 -3.84
CA GLU A 96 6.23 -15.51 -3.46
C GLU A 96 5.96 -15.66 -1.95
N ASP A 97 6.60 -14.86 -1.10
CA ASP A 97 6.38 -14.87 0.36
C ASP A 97 4.95 -14.47 0.74
N VAL A 98 4.27 -13.76 -0.15
CA VAL A 98 2.91 -13.25 0.07
C VAL A 98 1.86 -13.87 -0.84
N TYR A 99 2.21 -14.94 -1.55
CA TYR A 99 1.31 -15.60 -2.50
C TYR A 99 0.03 -16.07 -1.82
N GLY A 100 0.13 -16.90 -0.78
CA GLY A 100 -1.02 -17.45 -0.05
C GLY A 100 -1.92 -16.35 0.53
N CYS A 101 -1.34 -15.33 1.14
CA CYS A 101 -2.07 -14.18 1.64
C CYS A 101 -2.82 -13.45 0.52
N SER A 102 -2.16 -13.20 -0.61
CA SER A 102 -2.76 -12.50 -1.76
C SER A 102 -3.95 -13.26 -2.33
N VAL A 103 -3.86 -14.58 -2.45
CA VAL A 103 -4.96 -15.45 -2.88
C VAL A 103 -6.12 -15.39 -1.88
N GLU A 104 -5.85 -15.62 -0.59
CA GLU A 104 -6.88 -15.65 0.45
C GLU A 104 -7.63 -14.31 0.59
N LYS A 105 -6.91 -13.20 0.61
CA LYS A 105 -7.52 -11.87 0.68
C LYS A 105 -8.36 -11.56 -0.56
N THR A 106 -7.88 -11.92 -1.73
CA THR A 106 -8.63 -11.71 -2.96
C THR A 106 -9.88 -12.58 -2.96
N ARG A 107 -9.77 -13.87 -2.62
CA ARG A 107 -10.91 -14.80 -2.51
C ARG A 107 -11.96 -14.30 -1.54
N PHE A 108 -11.56 -13.88 -0.33
CA PHE A 108 -12.46 -13.31 0.67
C PHE A 108 -13.23 -12.10 0.12
N THR A 109 -12.53 -11.18 -0.54
CA THR A 109 -13.13 -9.97 -1.12
C THR A 109 -14.11 -10.29 -2.25
N LEU A 110 -13.79 -11.27 -3.10
CA LEU A 110 -14.67 -11.73 -4.18
C LEU A 110 -15.95 -12.39 -3.65
N CYS A 111 -15.89 -13.03 -2.49
CA CYS A 111 -17.10 -13.59 -1.84
C CYS A 111 -18.04 -12.51 -1.34
N LEU A 112 -17.52 -11.35 -0.91
CA LEU A 112 -18.33 -10.28 -0.31
C LEU A 112 -19.02 -9.40 -1.33
N TYR A 113 -18.39 -9.14 -2.50
CA TYR A 113 -18.88 -8.12 -3.42
C TYR A 113 -18.81 -8.56 -4.89
N GLU A 114 -19.95 -8.67 -5.51
CA GLU A 114 -20.08 -9.00 -6.94
C GLU A 114 -19.31 -8.04 -7.85
N ARG A 115 -19.28 -6.75 -7.50
CA ARG A 115 -18.52 -5.73 -8.26
C ARG A 115 -17.04 -6.07 -8.40
N TYR A 116 -16.44 -6.72 -7.40
CA TYR A 116 -15.03 -7.10 -7.44
C TYR A 116 -14.79 -8.31 -8.35
N ARG A 117 -15.76 -9.22 -8.45
CA ARG A 117 -15.71 -10.30 -9.45
C ARG A 117 -15.72 -9.75 -10.87
N LYS A 118 -16.64 -8.81 -11.16
CA LYS A 118 -16.71 -8.13 -12.46
C LYS A 118 -15.39 -7.41 -12.78
N ASN A 119 -14.84 -6.67 -11.83
CA ASN A 119 -13.57 -5.99 -12.01
C ASN A 119 -12.41 -6.97 -12.26
N LEU A 120 -12.38 -8.13 -11.60
CA LEU A 120 -11.36 -9.14 -11.82
C LEU A 120 -11.45 -9.71 -13.23
N GLU A 121 -12.66 -10.04 -13.71
CA GLU A 121 -12.85 -10.54 -15.08
C GLU A 121 -12.38 -9.53 -16.13
N GLU A 122 -12.74 -8.26 -15.99
CA GLU A 122 -12.24 -7.19 -16.87
C GLU A 122 -10.70 -7.13 -16.85
N LYS A 123 -10.09 -7.31 -15.67
CA LYS A 123 -8.64 -7.21 -15.52
C LYS A 123 -7.86 -8.42 -16.02
N LYS A 124 -8.44 -9.61 -16.06
CA LYS A 124 -7.80 -10.78 -16.69
C LYS A 124 -7.28 -10.45 -18.09
N THR A 125 -8.03 -9.65 -18.84
CA THR A 125 -7.64 -9.24 -20.19
C THR A 125 -6.69 -8.04 -20.17
N ILE A 126 -6.93 -7.04 -19.32
CA ILE A 126 -6.24 -5.75 -19.36
C ILE A 126 -4.89 -5.79 -18.61
N VAL A 127 -4.87 -6.27 -17.36
CA VAL A 127 -3.65 -6.24 -16.52
C VAL A 127 -2.56 -7.15 -17.08
N LEU A 128 -2.97 -8.24 -17.73
CA LEU A 128 -2.01 -9.22 -18.27
C LEU A 128 -1.51 -8.84 -19.67
N SER A 129 -2.17 -7.94 -20.39
CA SER A 129 -1.84 -7.58 -21.77
C SER A 129 -1.44 -6.12 -21.99
N ALA A 130 -1.93 -5.19 -21.16
CA ALA A 130 -1.65 -3.78 -21.36
C ALA A 130 -0.26 -3.38 -20.81
N PRO A 131 0.48 -2.54 -21.54
CA PRO A 131 1.70 -1.96 -21.00
C PRO A 131 1.36 -1.03 -19.83
N PHE A 132 2.23 -1.02 -18.82
CA PHE A 132 2.15 -0.05 -17.72
C PHE A 132 2.35 1.38 -18.28
N THR A 133 1.48 2.30 -17.87
CA THR A 133 1.62 3.71 -18.19
C THR A 133 1.61 4.53 -16.91
N TRP A 134 2.57 5.46 -16.82
CA TRP A 134 2.57 6.44 -15.74
C TRP A 134 1.35 7.37 -15.87
N GLY A 135 0.70 7.65 -14.75
CA GLY A 135 -0.25 8.75 -14.60
C GLY A 135 0.44 10.01 -14.06
N GLU A 136 -0.34 10.90 -13.49
CA GLU A 136 0.14 12.11 -12.81
C GLU A 136 1.05 11.79 -11.60
N GLU A 137 0.98 10.57 -11.09
CA GLU A 137 1.73 10.08 -9.93
C GLU A 137 3.25 10.17 -10.14
N LYS A 138 3.73 10.13 -11.39
CA LYS A 138 5.16 10.29 -11.67
C LYS A 138 5.70 11.62 -11.16
N GLY A 139 4.93 12.71 -11.32
CA GLY A 139 5.30 14.04 -10.85
C GLY A 139 5.25 14.22 -9.31
N LEU A 140 4.66 13.26 -8.60
CA LEU A 140 4.55 13.29 -7.13
C LEU A 140 5.66 12.49 -6.43
N LEU A 141 6.55 11.87 -7.19
CA LEU A 141 7.67 11.12 -6.61
C LEU A 141 8.66 12.06 -5.95
N LEU A 142 8.91 11.84 -4.66
CA LEU A 142 9.90 12.59 -3.88
C LEU A 142 11.34 12.12 -4.12
N LYS A 143 11.52 10.94 -4.72
CA LYS A 143 12.82 10.34 -5.07
C LYS A 143 12.75 9.74 -6.46
N ASP A 144 13.84 9.84 -7.18
CA ASP A 144 13.97 9.18 -8.48
C ASP A 144 13.92 7.64 -8.32
N ILE A 145 13.27 7.00 -9.28
CA ILE A 145 13.18 5.55 -9.37
C ILE A 145 14.03 5.10 -10.55
N ASP A 146 14.82 4.05 -10.36
CA ASP A 146 15.43 3.35 -11.48
C ASP A 146 14.32 2.70 -12.33
N GLU A 147 14.00 3.37 -13.45
CA GLU A 147 12.93 2.91 -14.34
C GLU A 147 13.22 1.53 -14.93
N LYS A 148 14.49 1.19 -15.21
CA LYS A 148 14.85 -0.12 -15.75
C LYS A 148 14.58 -1.23 -14.75
N GLU A 149 14.96 -1.02 -13.49
CA GLU A 149 14.69 -1.95 -12.41
C GLU A 149 13.19 -2.07 -12.18
N PHE A 150 12.47 -0.96 -12.16
CA PHE A 150 11.02 -0.93 -11.99
C PHE A 150 10.30 -1.70 -13.11
N TYR A 151 10.62 -1.47 -14.38
CA TYR A 151 10.00 -2.21 -15.49
C TYR A 151 10.33 -3.71 -15.43
N LYS A 152 11.55 -4.09 -15.05
CA LYS A 152 11.90 -5.49 -14.82
C LYS A 152 11.07 -6.12 -13.70
N PHE A 153 10.81 -5.37 -12.64
CA PHE A 153 9.93 -5.81 -11.55
C PHE A 153 8.48 -5.94 -12.02
N LEU A 154 7.99 -5.03 -12.84
CA LEU A 154 6.63 -5.11 -13.38
C LEU A 154 6.38 -6.41 -14.17
N GLU A 155 7.35 -6.89 -14.93
CA GLU A 155 7.21 -8.19 -15.62
C GLU A 155 7.10 -9.35 -14.61
N LYS A 156 7.90 -9.35 -13.53
CA LYS A 156 7.77 -10.33 -12.46
C LYS A 156 6.40 -10.25 -11.79
N LEU A 157 5.96 -9.03 -11.46
CA LEU A 157 4.66 -8.80 -10.82
C LEU A 157 3.51 -9.27 -11.72
N LYS A 158 3.59 -9.04 -13.02
CA LYS A 158 2.60 -9.51 -13.99
C LYS A 158 2.46 -11.03 -13.99
N MET A 159 3.58 -11.75 -13.98
CA MET A 159 3.59 -13.22 -13.88
C MET A 159 2.98 -13.70 -12.56
N PHE A 160 3.32 -13.03 -11.47
CA PHE A 160 2.77 -13.31 -10.14
C PHE A 160 1.25 -13.07 -10.10
N LEU A 161 0.78 -11.93 -10.61
CA LEU A 161 -0.66 -11.61 -10.67
C LEU A 161 -1.43 -12.64 -11.49
N LYS A 162 -0.86 -13.09 -12.62
CA LYS A 162 -1.45 -14.16 -13.41
C LYS A 162 -1.61 -15.44 -12.59
N LYS A 163 -0.55 -15.86 -11.89
CA LYS A 163 -0.58 -17.05 -11.02
C LYS A 163 -1.67 -16.94 -9.94
N VAL A 164 -1.82 -15.76 -9.31
CA VAL A 164 -2.89 -15.51 -8.32
C VAL A 164 -4.27 -15.60 -8.97
N VAL A 165 -4.45 -15.05 -10.15
CA VAL A 165 -5.73 -15.11 -10.89
C VAL A 165 -6.08 -16.54 -11.28
N ASP A 166 -5.13 -17.31 -11.77
CA ASP A 166 -5.33 -18.72 -12.18
C ASP A 166 -5.76 -19.59 -10.97
N GLU A 167 -5.30 -19.28 -9.75
CA GLU A 167 -5.71 -19.97 -8.50
C GLU A 167 -7.14 -19.58 -8.04
N LEU A 168 -7.66 -18.44 -8.49
CA LEU A 168 -8.97 -17.92 -8.10
C LEU A 168 -10.09 -18.34 -9.07
N THR A 169 -9.75 -18.89 -10.19
CA THR A 169 -10.69 -19.32 -11.26
C THR A 169 -10.93 -20.79 -11.27
#